data_8800a154d93d941ccf8d8df521729178
#
_entry.id   8800a154d93d941ccf8d8df521729178
#
_cell.length_a   1.000
_cell.length_b   1.000
_cell.length_c   1.000
_cell.angle_alpha   90.00
_cell.angle_beta   90.00
_cell.angle_gamma   90.00
#
_symmetry.space_group_name_H-M   'P 1'
#
loop_
_entity.id
_entity.type
_entity.pdbx_description
1 polymer ?
#
loop_
_entity_poly.entity_id
_entity_poly.type
_entity_poly.pdbx_seq_one_letter_code
_entity_poly.pdbx_strand_id
1 'polypeptide(L)'
;EGVNGLQIAESISSRLAQDVLACGVNGETYDLGRPINEDADFVLYKWDDEEGKHAFWHTSAHLLAEALQELYPGIQFGIGPAIENGFYYDVDPGEAVIKESDLPAIEAKMLELSAKKEAVVRESISKTDALKMFGDRGETYKCELISELEDGHITTYTQGAFTDLCRGPHLMTTAPIKAIKLTTVAGAYWRGHEDRKMLTRIYGITFPKKKMLDEYLVLLEEAKKRDHRKIGKEMQLFMFSETVGKGLPMWLPKGTALRLRLQEFLRRIQTRYDYQEVITPPIGNKLLYVTSGHYAKYGKDAFQPIHTPEEGEEYFLKPMNCPHHCEIYKNFPRSYKDLPLRIAEFGTVCRYEQSGELHGLTRVRSFTQDDAHIFCRPDQVKDEF
;
A
#
# COMPACT_ATOMS: atom_id res chain seq x y z
N GLU A 1 -3.92 -23.84 29.89
CA GLU A 1 -4.70 -22.59 30.01
C GLU A 1 -3.80 -21.48 30.53
N GLY A 2 -3.85 -20.28 29.91
CA GLY A 2 -3.07 -19.14 30.32
C GLY A 2 -1.60 -19.12 29.89
N VAL A 3 -1.14 -20.07 29.08
CA VAL A 3 0.19 -20.04 28.47
C VAL A 3 0.24 -18.98 27.39
N ASN A 4 1.34 -18.22 27.30
CA ASN A 4 1.51 -17.21 26.26
C ASN A 4 2.57 -17.61 25.23
N GLY A 5 2.64 -16.86 24.11
CA GLY A 5 3.55 -17.14 23.02
C GLY A 5 5.03 -17.12 23.43
N LEU A 6 5.43 -16.25 24.36
CA LEU A 6 6.80 -16.18 24.84
C LEU A 6 7.17 -17.46 25.62
N GLN A 7 6.33 -17.92 26.52
CA GLN A 7 6.54 -19.15 27.30
C GLN A 7 6.65 -20.38 26.39
N ILE A 8 5.84 -20.43 25.32
CA ILE A 8 5.95 -21.49 24.31
C ILE A 8 7.31 -21.41 23.61
N ALA A 9 7.73 -20.24 23.18
CA ALA A 9 9.02 -20.05 22.52
C ALA A 9 10.20 -20.43 23.47
N GLU A 10 10.14 -20.05 24.74
CA GLU A 10 11.12 -20.41 25.77
C GLU A 10 11.20 -21.92 26.01
N SER A 11 10.07 -22.61 26.01
CA SER A 11 10.01 -24.08 26.17
C SER A 11 10.70 -24.81 25.00
N ILE A 12 10.74 -24.23 23.82
CA ILE A 12 11.41 -24.78 22.63
C ILE A 12 12.91 -24.45 22.67
N SER A 13 13.25 -23.17 22.83
CA SER A 13 14.63 -22.71 22.87
C SER A 13 14.74 -21.26 23.35
N SER A 14 15.70 -20.98 24.23
CA SER A 14 16.03 -19.63 24.67
C SER A 14 16.45 -18.68 23.54
N ARG A 15 17.07 -19.25 22.49
CA ARG A 15 17.41 -18.46 21.28
C ARG A 15 16.16 -18.09 20.48
N LEU A 16 15.23 -19.02 20.32
CA LEU A 16 13.99 -18.77 19.62
C LEU A 16 13.20 -17.65 20.34
N ALA A 17 13.10 -17.71 21.68
CA ALA A 17 12.43 -16.70 22.49
C ALA A 17 13.01 -15.28 22.31
N GLN A 18 14.30 -15.16 21.97
CA GLN A 18 14.93 -13.87 21.68
C GLN A 18 14.67 -13.36 20.26
N ASP A 19 14.37 -14.26 19.30
CA ASP A 19 14.19 -13.92 17.90
C ASP A 19 12.72 -13.71 17.51
N VAL A 20 11.77 -14.22 18.31
CA VAL A 20 10.33 -14.07 18.02
C VAL A 20 9.82 -12.68 18.39
N LEU A 21 8.90 -12.15 17.56
CA LEU A 21 8.35 -10.80 17.66
C LEU A 21 6.85 -10.80 17.96
N ALA A 22 6.13 -11.80 17.45
CA ALA A 22 4.69 -11.99 17.64
C ALA A 22 4.34 -13.48 17.49
N CYS A 23 3.09 -13.85 17.71
CA CYS A 23 2.60 -15.20 17.44
C CYS A 23 1.24 -15.17 16.73
N GLY A 24 0.95 -16.24 15.98
CA GLY A 24 -0.36 -16.50 15.39
C GLY A 24 -1.15 -17.49 16.24
N VAL A 25 -2.42 -17.20 16.49
CA VAL A 25 -3.36 -18.04 17.23
C VAL A 25 -4.64 -18.12 16.40
N ASN A 26 -4.96 -19.29 15.86
CA ASN A 26 -6.12 -19.51 14.98
C ASN A 26 -6.20 -18.50 13.81
N GLY A 27 -5.05 -18.10 13.25
CA GLY A 27 -4.96 -17.15 12.15
C GLY A 27 -4.98 -15.68 12.54
N GLU A 28 -5.16 -15.34 13.81
CA GLU A 28 -5.01 -13.97 14.33
C GLU A 28 -3.61 -13.73 14.89
N THR A 29 -3.05 -12.57 14.66
CA THR A 29 -1.73 -12.20 15.20
C THR A 29 -1.87 -11.61 16.60
N TYR A 30 -1.16 -12.20 17.56
CA TYR A 30 -1.16 -11.82 18.99
C TYR A 30 0.19 -11.29 19.42
N ASP A 31 0.17 -10.40 20.43
CA ASP A 31 1.36 -10.11 21.24
C ASP A 31 1.86 -11.39 21.91
N LEU A 32 3.17 -11.55 22.02
CA LEU A 32 3.75 -12.73 22.67
C LEU A 32 3.32 -12.92 24.13
N GLY A 33 2.96 -11.83 24.82
CA GLY A 33 2.50 -11.86 26.20
C GLY A 33 1.01 -12.16 26.39
N ARG A 34 0.22 -12.16 25.32
CA ARG A 34 -1.22 -12.40 25.42
C ARG A 34 -1.51 -13.87 25.75
N PRO A 35 -2.32 -14.16 26.81
CA PRO A 35 -2.61 -15.53 27.21
C PRO A 35 -3.46 -16.26 26.16
N ILE A 36 -3.16 -17.55 25.95
CA ILE A 36 -3.91 -18.47 25.10
C ILE A 36 -4.68 -19.39 26.04
N ASN A 37 -6.01 -19.36 25.98
CA ASN A 37 -6.90 -20.01 26.93
C ASN A 37 -7.61 -21.25 26.35
N GLU A 38 -7.38 -21.57 25.08
CA GLU A 38 -7.99 -22.70 24.36
C GLU A 38 -6.96 -23.40 23.48
N ASP A 39 -7.28 -24.60 23.04
CA ASP A 39 -6.48 -25.31 22.02
C ASP A 39 -6.57 -24.55 20.70
N ALA A 40 -5.42 -24.26 20.08
CA ALA A 40 -5.34 -23.41 18.92
C ALA A 40 -4.23 -23.85 17.95
N ASP A 41 -4.42 -23.55 16.67
CA ASP A 41 -3.33 -23.55 15.70
C ASP A 41 -2.38 -22.42 16.05
N PHE A 42 -1.09 -22.74 16.26
CA PHE A 42 -0.12 -21.80 16.79
C PHE A 42 1.11 -21.67 15.89
N VAL A 43 1.52 -20.43 15.62
CA VAL A 43 2.71 -20.07 14.83
C VAL A 43 3.51 -19.00 15.56
N LEU A 44 4.85 -19.06 15.47
CA LEU A 44 5.75 -18.01 15.98
C LEU A 44 6.30 -17.19 14.82
N TYR A 45 6.15 -15.87 14.89
CA TYR A 45 6.58 -14.92 13.87
C TYR A 45 7.89 -14.23 14.26
N LYS A 46 8.83 -14.18 13.32
CA LYS A 46 10.13 -13.53 13.44
C LYS A 46 10.22 -12.32 12.52
N TRP A 47 11.40 -11.74 12.42
CA TRP A 47 11.66 -10.62 11.52
C TRP A 47 11.42 -10.93 10.03
N ASP A 48 11.64 -12.15 9.60
CA ASP A 48 11.46 -12.51 8.18
C ASP A 48 9.97 -12.65 7.79
N ASP A 49 9.09 -12.83 8.78
CA ASP A 49 7.64 -12.93 8.59
C ASP A 49 6.98 -11.55 8.55
N GLU A 50 5.95 -11.37 7.74
CA GLU A 50 5.24 -10.09 7.59
C GLU A 50 4.57 -9.65 8.91
N GLU A 51 3.95 -10.57 9.62
CA GLU A 51 3.29 -10.32 10.91
C GLU A 51 4.29 -9.88 11.98
N GLY A 52 5.49 -10.48 11.97
CA GLY A 52 6.58 -10.09 12.86
C GLY A 52 7.08 -8.67 12.57
N LYS A 53 7.27 -8.32 11.29
CA LYS A 53 7.62 -6.95 10.89
C LYS A 53 6.51 -5.97 11.25
N HIS A 54 5.25 -6.35 11.04
CA HIS A 54 4.11 -5.50 11.37
C HIS A 54 4.09 -5.13 12.87
N ALA A 55 4.22 -6.12 13.77
CA ALA A 55 4.30 -5.88 15.21
C ALA A 55 5.50 -5.00 15.60
N PHE A 56 6.65 -5.21 14.92
CA PHE A 56 7.86 -4.42 15.13
C PHE A 56 7.68 -2.95 14.72
N TRP A 57 7.17 -2.70 13.51
CA TRP A 57 6.95 -1.34 13.03
C TRP A 57 5.80 -0.64 13.74
N HIS A 58 4.78 -1.38 14.17
CA HIS A 58 3.71 -0.82 14.98
C HIS A 58 4.23 -0.33 16.34
N THR A 59 5.10 -1.10 16.99
CA THR A 59 5.78 -0.66 18.22
C THR A 59 6.71 0.52 17.94
N SER A 60 7.34 0.57 16.79
CA SER A 60 8.18 1.71 16.38
C SER A 60 7.38 2.99 16.15
N ALA A 61 6.13 2.88 15.70
CA ALA A 61 5.22 4.03 15.61
C ALA A 61 4.89 4.59 17.00
N HIS A 62 4.65 3.73 17.99
CA HIS A 62 4.46 4.16 19.37
C HIS A 62 5.74 4.77 19.97
N LEU A 63 6.92 4.22 19.65
CA LEU A 63 8.20 4.80 20.05
C LEU A 63 8.43 6.20 19.46
N LEU A 64 7.99 6.42 18.21
CA LEU A 64 7.98 7.76 17.63
C LEU A 64 7.03 8.69 18.39
N ALA A 65 5.82 8.24 18.70
CA ALA A 65 4.85 9.03 19.45
C ALA A 65 5.36 9.42 20.84
N GLU A 66 5.99 8.49 21.57
CA GLU A 66 6.62 8.75 22.84
C GLU A 66 7.74 9.80 22.73
N ALA A 67 8.61 9.68 21.74
CA ALA A 67 9.67 10.66 21.47
C ALA A 67 9.10 12.05 21.18
N LEU A 68 8.02 12.11 20.41
CA LEU A 68 7.34 13.37 20.09
C LEU A 68 6.63 13.97 21.30
N GLN A 69 6.04 13.14 22.16
CA GLN A 69 5.44 13.60 23.42
C GLN A 69 6.46 14.29 24.35
N GLU A 70 7.68 13.74 24.45
CA GLU A 70 8.75 14.33 25.24
C GLU A 70 9.34 15.61 24.61
N LEU A 71 9.43 15.67 23.26
CA LEU A 71 10.05 16.80 22.56
C LEU A 71 9.09 17.98 22.31
N TYR A 72 7.79 17.70 22.19
CA TYR A 72 6.76 18.68 21.84
C TYR A 72 5.61 18.64 22.85
N PRO A 73 5.73 19.28 24.02
CA PRO A 73 4.67 19.31 25.01
C PRO A 73 3.34 19.85 24.45
N GLY A 74 2.25 19.11 24.70
CA GLY A 74 0.92 19.47 24.21
C GLY A 74 0.58 18.97 22.80
N ILE A 75 1.48 18.20 22.16
CA ILE A 75 1.18 17.52 20.90
C ILE A 75 0.00 16.55 21.09
N GLN A 76 -0.90 16.49 20.09
CA GLN A 76 -2.01 15.53 20.07
C GLN A 76 -1.76 14.43 19.04
N PHE A 77 -2.23 13.24 19.35
CA PHE A 77 -1.96 12.04 18.57
C PHE A 77 -3.18 11.58 17.76
N GLY A 78 -3.02 11.42 16.46
CA GLY A 78 -3.98 10.80 15.56
C GLY A 78 -3.85 9.28 15.54
N ILE A 79 -3.33 8.73 14.45
CA ILE A 79 -3.12 7.30 14.24
C ILE A 79 -1.69 7.01 13.75
N GLY A 80 -1.16 5.83 14.16
CA GLY A 80 0.20 5.41 13.82
C GLY A 80 0.29 3.93 13.43
N PRO A 81 -0.17 3.54 12.21
CA PRO A 81 -0.10 2.16 11.77
C PRO A 81 1.30 1.77 11.25
N ALA A 82 1.59 0.47 11.29
CA ALA A 82 2.58 -0.12 10.41
C ALA A 82 2.06 -0.11 8.96
N ILE A 83 2.98 0.03 8.01
CA ILE A 83 2.74 -0.03 6.57
C ILE A 83 3.69 -1.07 5.93
N GLU A 84 3.54 -1.34 4.63
CA GLU A 84 4.33 -2.36 3.92
C GLU A 84 5.84 -2.24 4.14
N ASN A 85 6.37 -1.02 4.21
CA ASN A 85 7.80 -0.75 4.41
C ASN A 85 8.02 0.32 5.48
N GLY A 86 7.75 -0.02 6.74
CA GLY A 86 7.93 0.88 7.87
C GLY A 86 6.62 1.25 8.57
N PHE A 87 6.52 2.49 8.98
CA PHE A 87 5.36 3.03 9.72
C PHE A 87 5.23 4.54 9.49
N TYR A 88 4.11 5.09 9.90
CA TYR A 88 3.96 6.53 10.09
C TYR A 88 3.21 6.83 11.39
N TYR A 89 3.23 8.08 11.78
CA TYR A 89 2.34 8.60 12.80
C TYR A 89 1.80 9.98 12.42
N ASP A 90 0.48 10.16 12.58
CA ASP A 90 -0.21 11.43 12.36
C ASP A 90 -0.33 12.18 13.68
N VAL A 91 0.17 13.40 13.73
CA VAL A 91 0.19 14.22 14.93
C VAL A 91 -0.29 15.63 14.66
N ASP A 92 -0.87 16.26 15.67
CA ASP A 92 -1.16 17.68 15.68
C ASP A 92 -0.20 18.38 16.64
N PRO A 93 0.84 19.03 16.15
CA PRO A 93 1.82 19.70 16.99
C PRO A 93 1.32 21.05 17.58
N GLY A 94 0.05 21.41 17.38
CA GLY A 94 -0.52 22.67 17.84
C GLY A 94 0.09 23.87 17.13
N GLU A 95 0.78 24.74 17.87
CA GLU A 95 1.49 25.92 17.33
C GLU A 95 2.90 25.58 16.81
N ALA A 96 3.46 24.43 17.19
CA ALA A 96 4.76 23.99 16.73
C ALA A 96 4.70 23.50 15.27
N VAL A 97 5.83 23.59 14.57
CA VAL A 97 5.97 23.11 13.20
C VAL A 97 7.12 22.11 13.18
N ILE A 98 6.80 20.86 12.88
CA ILE A 98 7.79 19.79 12.72
C ILE A 98 8.24 19.77 11.24
N LYS A 99 9.55 19.90 11.01
CA LYS A 99 10.16 19.91 9.69
C LYS A 99 11.11 18.73 9.51
N GLU A 100 11.51 18.46 8.28
CA GLU A 100 12.52 17.43 7.99
C GLU A 100 13.86 17.67 8.71
N SER A 101 14.20 18.95 9.00
CA SER A 101 15.39 19.31 9.78
C SER A 101 15.36 18.79 11.23
N ASP A 102 14.18 18.49 11.76
CA ASP A 102 13.99 18.06 13.15
C ASP A 102 14.09 16.55 13.29
N LEU A 103 13.96 15.81 12.17
CA LEU A 103 13.98 14.35 12.16
C LEU A 103 15.21 13.75 12.85
N PRO A 104 16.46 14.25 12.67
CA PRO A 104 17.61 13.70 13.37
C PRO A 104 17.52 13.79 14.90
N ALA A 105 16.94 14.85 15.43
CA ALA A 105 16.73 15.03 16.87
C ALA A 105 15.66 14.05 17.41
N ILE A 106 14.60 13.83 16.64
CA ILE A 106 13.56 12.86 16.98
C ILE A 106 14.11 11.43 16.91
N GLU A 107 14.92 11.10 15.89
CA GLU A 107 15.62 9.79 15.78
C GLU A 107 16.53 9.53 16.99
N ALA A 108 17.28 10.54 17.42
CA ALA A 108 18.14 10.43 18.59
C ALA A 108 17.34 10.17 19.87
N LYS A 109 16.19 10.85 20.05
CA LYS A 109 15.27 10.62 21.17
C LYS A 109 14.66 9.23 21.14
N MET A 110 14.21 8.76 19.99
CA MET A 110 13.71 7.39 19.83
C MET A 110 14.77 6.33 20.19
N LEU A 111 16.04 6.54 19.81
CA LEU A 111 17.14 5.64 20.19
C LEU A 111 17.41 5.65 21.69
N GLU A 112 17.35 6.83 22.32
CA GLU A 112 17.47 6.97 23.78
C GLU A 112 16.37 6.18 24.49
N LEU A 113 15.10 6.36 24.09
CA LEU A 113 13.94 5.66 24.65
C LEU A 113 14.05 4.14 24.45
N SER A 114 14.37 3.71 23.23
CA SER A 114 14.56 2.28 22.94
C SER A 114 15.64 1.63 23.82
N ALA A 115 16.72 2.37 24.13
CA ALA A 115 17.78 1.88 25.01
C ALA A 115 17.33 1.63 26.45
N LYS A 116 16.24 2.25 26.90
CA LYS A 116 15.62 1.99 28.22
C LYS A 116 14.97 0.60 28.29
N LYS A 117 14.68 -0.02 27.13
CA LYS A 117 14.08 -1.37 27.01
C LYS A 117 12.73 -1.48 27.72
N GLU A 118 11.92 -0.46 27.61
CA GLU A 118 10.65 -0.37 28.31
C GLU A 118 9.70 -1.47 27.87
N ALA A 119 8.94 -2.00 28.82
CA ALA A 119 7.89 -2.98 28.54
C ALA A 119 6.73 -2.30 27.80
N VAL A 120 6.13 -3.01 26.85
CA VAL A 120 4.91 -2.62 26.18
C VAL A 120 3.76 -3.42 26.77
N VAL A 121 2.88 -2.74 27.51
CA VAL A 121 1.82 -3.35 28.31
C VAL A 121 0.47 -3.10 27.65
N ARG A 122 -0.24 -4.19 27.36
CA ARG A 122 -1.60 -4.17 26.82
C ARG A 122 -2.61 -4.20 27.97
N GLU A 123 -3.61 -3.32 27.92
CA GLU A 123 -4.72 -3.31 28.87
C GLU A 123 -6.06 -3.21 28.13
N SER A 124 -7.08 -3.92 28.62
CA SER A 124 -8.46 -3.73 28.18
C SER A 124 -9.14 -2.74 29.12
N ILE A 125 -9.81 -1.76 28.56
CA ILE A 125 -10.38 -0.64 29.30
C ILE A 125 -11.84 -0.43 28.86
N SER A 126 -12.71 0.02 29.78
CA SER A 126 -14.08 0.40 29.42
C SER A 126 -14.11 1.67 28.57
N LYS A 127 -15.15 1.83 27.75
CA LYS A 127 -15.33 3.04 26.93
C LYS A 127 -15.35 4.31 27.78
N THR A 128 -15.99 4.26 28.94
CA THR A 128 -16.10 5.38 29.86
C THR A 128 -14.74 5.78 30.44
N ASP A 129 -13.94 4.79 30.86
CA ASP A 129 -12.61 5.05 31.42
C ASP A 129 -11.63 5.51 30.31
N ALA A 130 -11.75 4.96 29.11
CA ALA A 130 -10.95 5.39 27.96
C ALA A 130 -11.23 6.85 27.60
N LEU A 131 -12.52 7.24 27.46
CA LEU A 131 -12.91 8.63 27.19
C LEU A 131 -12.43 9.58 28.29
N LYS A 132 -12.49 9.17 29.54
CA LYS A 132 -11.97 9.96 30.67
C LYS A 132 -10.45 10.11 30.58
N MET A 133 -9.73 9.00 30.41
CA MET A 133 -8.26 8.98 30.35
C MET A 133 -7.72 9.90 29.24
N PHE A 134 -8.22 9.74 28.00
CA PHE A 134 -7.77 10.53 26.86
C PHE A 134 -8.32 11.96 26.91
N GLY A 135 -9.52 12.17 27.43
CA GLY A 135 -10.10 13.49 27.64
C GLY A 135 -9.32 14.34 28.65
N ASP A 136 -8.92 13.76 29.78
CA ASP A 136 -8.09 14.43 30.80
C ASP A 136 -6.70 14.83 30.26
N ARG A 137 -6.22 14.15 29.21
CA ARG A 137 -4.96 14.46 28.50
C ARG A 137 -5.14 15.44 27.33
N GLY A 138 -6.38 15.81 26.99
CA GLY A 138 -6.68 16.69 25.86
C GLY A 138 -6.57 16.03 24.49
N GLU A 139 -6.55 14.68 24.41
CA GLU A 139 -6.40 13.88 23.20
C GLU A 139 -7.72 13.81 22.40
N THR A 140 -8.07 14.91 21.73
CA THR A 140 -9.37 15.05 21.05
C THR A 140 -9.58 14.03 19.94
N TYR A 141 -8.53 13.71 19.16
CA TYR A 141 -8.60 12.72 18.08
C TYR A 141 -8.83 11.30 18.62
N LYS A 142 -8.22 10.93 19.75
CA LYS A 142 -8.45 9.64 20.41
C LYS A 142 -9.86 9.54 20.97
N CYS A 143 -10.37 10.62 21.59
CA CYS A 143 -11.78 10.67 22.06
C CYS A 143 -12.77 10.50 20.91
N GLU A 144 -12.53 11.10 19.76
CA GLU A 144 -13.36 10.91 18.56
C GLU A 144 -13.36 9.43 18.12
N LEU A 145 -12.18 8.80 18.01
CA LEU A 145 -12.08 7.38 17.65
C LEU A 145 -12.80 6.47 18.66
N ILE A 146 -12.61 6.71 19.96
CA ILE A 146 -13.25 5.91 21.02
C ILE A 146 -14.78 6.05 20.95
N SER A 147 -15.31 7.22 20.64
CA SER A 147 -16.76 7.45 20.56
C SER A 147 -17.45 6.53 19.55
N GLU A 148 -16.76 6.13 18.48
CA GLU A 148 -17.26 5.25 17.42
C GLU A 148 -17.09 3.76 17.75
N LEU A 149 -16.27 3.39 18.75
CA LEU A 149 -16.04 2.00 19.11
C LEU A 149 -17.15 1.48 20.04
N GLU A 150 -17.43 0.17 19.94
CA GLU A 150 -18.29 -0.54 20.86
C GLU A 150 -17.56 -0.79 22.19
N ASP A 151 -18.30 -0.77 23.30
CA ASP A 151 -17.74 -1.09 24.62
C ASP A 151 -17.33 -2.57 24.70
N GLY A 152 -16.28 -2.86 25.47
CA GLY A 152 -15.73 -4.21 25.61
C GLY A 152 -14.66 -4.60 24.60
N HIS A 153 -14.41 -3.78 23.57
CA HIS A 153 -13.39 -4.02 22.55
C HIS A 153 -12.28 -2.94 22.52
N ILE A 154 -12.18 -2.12 23.57
CA ILE A 154 -11.21 -1.04 23.66
C ILE A 154 -9.96 -1.51 24.39
N THR A 155 -8.83 -1.36 23.76
CA THR A 155 -7.53 -1.69 24.31
C THR A 155 -6.57 -0.52 24.20
N THR A 156 -5.70 -0.42 25.20
CA THR A 156 -4.60 0.54 25.22
C THR A 156 -3.28 -0.19 25.33
N TYR A 157 -2.23 0.46 24.85
CA TYR A 157 -0.86 0.00 25.00
C TYR A 157 -0.04 1.12 25.63
N THR A 158 0.60 0.78 26.75
CA THR A 158 1.48 1.69 27.49
C THR A 158 2.93 1.29 27.29
N GLN A 159 3.76 2.25 26.95
CA GLN A 159 5.19 2.13 26.75
C GLN A 159 5.85 3.35 27.43
N GLY A 160 6.66 3.12 28.44
CA GLY A 160 7.22 4.22 29.22
C GLY A 160 6.16 5.19 29.74
N ALA A 161 6.27 6.46 29.37
CA ALA A 161 5.31 7.50 29.72
C ALA A 161 4.17 7.68 28.68
N PHE A 162 4.21 6.97 27.56
CA PHE A 162 3.23 7.07 26.50
C PHE A 162 2.19 5.95 26.56
N THR A 163 0.92 6.32 26.43
CA THR A 163 -0.20 5.36 26.34
C THR A 163 -1.02 5.70 25.10
N ASP A 164 -1.26 4.71 24.26
CA ASP A 164 -2.05 4.87 23.04
C ASP A 164 -3.31 4.00 23.03
N LEU A 165 -4.34 4.48 22.33
CA LEU A 165 -5.49 3.69 21.90
C LEU A 165 -5.07 2.79 20.74
N CYS A 166 -5.00 1.49 20.95
CA CYS A 166 -4.47 0.58 19.94
C CYS A 166 -5.02 -0.84 20.07
N ARG A 167 -5.12 -1.56 18.94
CA ARG A 167 -5.51 -2.97 18.91
C ARG A 167 -4.33 -3.94 18.99
N GLY A 168 -3.11 -3.45 18.70
CA GLY A 168 -1.93 -4.30 18.56
C GLY A 168 -1.86 -5.00 17.17
N PRO A 169 -1.03 -6.03 17.01
CA PRO A 169 -0.07 -6.51 18.01
C PRO A 169 1.17 -5.61 18.16
N HIS A 170 1.85 -5.75 19.28
CA HIS A 170 3.11 -5.06 19.59
C HIS A 170 4.19 -6.03 20.08
N LEU A 171 5.44 -5.56 20.07
CA LEU A 171 6.55 -6.23 20.75
C LEU A 171 6.32 -6.21 22.29
N MET A 172 6.96 -7.15 22.98
CA MET A 172 6.95 -7.16 24.45
C MET A 172 7.71 -6.00 25.08
N THR A 173 8.72 -5.49 24.39
CA THR A 173 9.58 -4.38 24.84
C THR A 173 10.11 -3.60 23.63
N THR A 174 10.63 -2.38 23.87
CA THR A 174 11.31 -1.57 22.84
C THR A 174 12.73 -2.05 22.50
N ALA A 175 13.30 -2.97 23.28
CA ALA A 175 14.68 -3.43 23.16
C ALA A 175 15.11 -3.94 21.76
N PRO A 176 14.25 -4.59 20.95
CA PRO A 176 14.62 -5.02 19.60
C PRO A 176 14.84 -3.88 18.60
N ILE A 177 14.31 -2.66 18.84
CA ILE A 177 14.38 -1.53 17.93
C ILE A 177 15.73 -0.83 18.08
N LYS A 178 16.73 -1.17 17.23
CA LYS A 178 18.12 -0.71 17.37
C LYS A 178 18.59 0.24 16.29
N ALA A 179 17.87 0.31 15.18
CA ALA A 179 18.23 1.15 14.06
C ALA A 179 16.97 1.87 13.55
N ILE A 180 17.03 3.18 13.48
CA ILE A 180 15.88 4.06 13.23
C ILE A 180 16.26 5.03 12.13
N LYS A 181 15.33 5.22 11.17
CA LYS A 181 15.40 6.28 10.17
C LYS A 181 14.02 6.85 9.95
N LEU A 182 13.86 8.14 10.22
CA LEU A 182 12.70 8.91 9.81
C LEU A 182 12.97 9.47 8.41
N THR A 183 12.00 9.36 7.50
CA THR A 183 12.25 9.58 6.07
C THR A 183 11.62 10.86 5.54
N THR A 184 10.40 11.18 5.97
CA THR A 184 9.63 12.27 5.37
C THR A 184 8.65 12.87 6.37
N VAL A 185 8.43 14.17 6.25
CA VAL A 185 7.34 14.90 6.93
C VAL A 185 6.36 15.34 5.85
N ALA A 186 5.08 15.01 5.99
CA ALA A 186 4.02 15.35 5.04
C ALA A 186 2.77 15.86 5.75
N GLY A 187 1.93 16.62 5.05
CA GLY A 187 0.58 16.93 5.52
C GLY A 187 -0.39 15.77 5.22
N ALA A 188 -1.28 15.46 6.14
CA ALA A 188 -2.35 14.50 5.94
C ALA A 188 -3.64 14.99 6.59
N TYR A 189 -4.72 15.09 5.84
CA TYR A 189 -6.02 15.47 6.41
C TYR A 189 -6.53 14.37 7.35
N TRP A 190 -7.05 14.79 8.50
CA TRP A 190 -7.60 13.86 9.47
C TRP A 190 -8.65 12.95 8.83
N ARG A 191 -8.39 11.63 8.88
CA ARG A 191 -9.21 10.58 8.27
C ARG A 191 -9.40 10.73 6.74
N GLY A 192 -8.51 11.44 6.07
CA GLY A 192 -8.55 11.65 4.61
C GLY A 192 -9.60 12.65 4.11
N HIS A 193 -10.25 13.40 5.00
CA HIS A 193 -11.25 14.40 4.65
C HIS A 193 -10.62 15.80 4.51
N GLU A 194 -10.69 16.38 3.33
CA GLU A 194 -10.08 17.69 3.00
C GLU A 194 -10.69 18.88 3.78
N ASP A 195 -11.90 18.74 4.29
CA ASP A 195 -12.60 19.71 5.15
C ASP A 195 -12.18 19.65 6.62
N ARG A 196 -11.37 18.67 7.00
CA ARG A 196 -10.84 18.51 8.37
C ARG A 196 -9.44 19.08 8.51
N LYS A 197 -9.00 19.19 9.78
CA LYS A 197 -7.67 19.69 10.09
C LYS A 197 -6.59 18.84 9.42
N MET A 198 -5.61 19.52 8.82
CA MET A 198 -4.42 18.87 8.28
C MET A 198 -3.45 18.59 9.43
N LEU A 199 -3.12 17.32 9.63
CA LEU A 199 -2.15 16.83 10.59
C LEU A 199 -0.76 16.73 9.95
N THR A 200 0.26 16.64 10.78
CA THR A 200 1.62 16.34 10.38
C THR A 200 1.84 14.84 10.42
N ARG A 201 2.14 14.23 9.28
CA ARG A 201 2.47 12.81 9.14
C ARG A 201 3.97 12.62 9.05
N ILE A 202 4.53 11.83 9.95
CA ILE A 202 5.96 11.52 9.99
C ILE A 202 6.14 10.05 9.63
N TYR A 203 6.88 9.79 8.56
CA TYR A 203 7.21 8.44 8.10
C TYR A 203 8.54 7.98 8.67
N GLY A 204 8.62 6.71 9.01
CA GLY A 204 9.85 6.11 9.49
C GLY A 204 9.96 4.62 9.16
N ILE A 205 11.18 4.13 9.28
CA ILE A 205 11.48 2.70 9.20
C ILE A 205 12.51 2.34 10.27
N THR A 206 12.36 1.16 10.83
CA THR A 206 13.24 0.66 11.90
C THR A 206 13.65 -0.77 11.63
N PHE A 207 14.81 -1.15 12.19
CA PHE A 207 15.37 -2.48 12.04
C PHE A 207 15.96 -2.98 13.37
N PRO A 208 16.01 -4.31 13.57
CA PRO A 208 16.65 -4.91 14.74
C PRO A 208 18.20 -4.79 14.72
N LYS A 209 18.79 -4.45 13.57
CA LYS A 209 20.25 -4.32 13.40
C LYS A 209 20.58 -3.14 12.51
N LYS A 210 21.61 -2.37 12.87
CA LYS A 210 22.09 -1.23 12.08
C LYS A 210 22.47 -1.63 10.65
N LYS A 211 23.12 -2.78 10.47
CA LYS A 211 23.49 -3.29 9.14
C LYS A 211 22.30 -3.40 8.19
N MET A 212 21.15 -3.85 8.70
CA MET A 212 19.93 -3.98 7.88
C MET A 212 19.40 -2.61 7.43
N LEU A 213 19.47 -1.61 8.32
CA LEU A 213 19.12 -0.24 7.95
C LEU A 213 20.08 0.32 6.90
N ASP A 214 21.38 0.11 7.06
CA ASP A 214 22.39 0.58 6.12
C ASP A 214 22.19 -0.05 4.73
N GLU A 215 21.91 -1.36 4.66
CA GLU A 215 21.58 -2.07 3.42
C GLU A 215 20.30 -1.53 2.77
N TYR A 216 19.28 -1.26 3.57
CA TYR A 216 18.02 -0.66 3.09
C TYR A 216 18.23 0.75 2.54
N LEU A 217 19.01 1.59 3.20
CA LEU A 217 19.33 2.94 2.72
C LEU A 217 20.11 2.91 1.40
N VAL A 218 21.05 1.98 1.24
CA VAL A 218 21.72 1.75 -0.05
C VAL A 218 20.72 1.36 -1.13
N LEU A 219 19.79 0.45 -0.83
CA LEU A 219 18.73 0.05 -1.77
C LEU A 219 17.87 1.25 -2.19
N LEU A 220 17.48 2.11 -1.25
CA LEU A 220 16.70 3.33 -1.54
C LEU A 220 17.48 4.30 -2.44
N GLU A 221 18.77 4.51 -2.18
CA GLU A 221 19.61 5.36 -3.02
C GLU A 221 19.77 4.78 -4.44
N GLU A 222 19.95 3.48 -4.56
CA GLU A 222 19.97 2.81 -5.87
C GLU A 222 18.61 2.91 -6.59
N ALA A 223 17.50 2.77 -5.85
CA ALA A 223 16.15 2.95 -6.41
C ALA A 223 15.94 4.38 -6.94
N LYS A 224 16.40 5.42 -6.20
CA LYS A 224 16.36 6.82 -6.66
C LYS A 224 17.18 7.03 -7.93
N LYS A 225 18.35 6.42 -8.04
CA LYS A 225 19.19 6.49 -9.25
C LYS A 225 18.50 5.84 -10.45
N ARG A 226 17.70 4.80 -10.22
CA ARG A 226 16.97 4.04 -11.24
C ARG A 226 15.55 4.56 -11.49
N ASP A 227 15.15 5.69 -10.90
CA ASP A 227 13.83 6.27 -11.12
C ASP A 227 13.65 6.56 -12.63
N HIS A 228 12.65 5.91 -13.22
CA HIS A 228 12.35 6.04 -14.65
C HIS A 228 12.07 7.48 -15.07
N ARG A 229 11.55 8.34 -14.20
CA ARG A 229 11.28 9.76 -14.47
C ARG A 229 12.58 10.52 -14.69
N LYS A 230 13.59 10.25 -13.83
CA LYS A 230 14.93 10.82 -13.95
C LYS A 230 15.63 10.31 -15.19
N ILE A 231 15.73 9.00 -15.34
CA ILE A 231 16.37 8.35 -16.51
C ILE A 231 15.67 8.75 -17.81
N GLY A 232 14.33 8.74 -17.84
CA GLY A 232 13.53 9.11 -18.99
C GLY A 232 13.78 10.54 -19.47
N LYS A 233 13.96 11.48 -18.53
CA LYS A 233 14.29 12.88 -18.81
C LYS A 233 15.74 13.01 -19.32
N GLU A 234 16.71 12.43 -18.63
CA GLU A 234 18.14 12.50 -18.96
C GLU A 234 18.42 11.86 -20.34
N MET A 235 17.81 10.71 -20.61
CA MET A 235 17.97 10.00 -21.88
C MET A 235 17.05 10.49 -23.00
N GLN A 236 16.13 11.40 -22.70
CA GLN A 236 15.11 11.89 -23.64
C GLN A 236 14.23 10.75 -24.22
N LEU A 237 13.66 9.92 -23.32
CA LEU A 237 12.85 8.77 -23.73
C LEU A 237 11.36 9.15 -23.89
N PHE A 238 10.85 9.96 -23.01
CA PHE A 238 9.45 10.43 -23.01
C PHE A 238 9.33 11.78 -22.32
N MET A 239 8.19 12.42 -22.52
CA MET A 239 7.85 13.68 -21.85
C MET A 239 6.36 13.77 -21.56
N PHE A 240 6.03 14.65 -20.62
CA PHE A 240 4.66 15.12 -20.37
C PHE A 240 4.57 16.60 -20.73
N SER A 241 3.39 17.03 -21.16
CA SER A 241 3.08 18.45 -21.41
C SER A 241 1.74 18.81 -20.83
N GLU A 242 1.65 19.92 -20.14
CA GLU A 242 0.38 20.41 -19.60
C GLU A 242 -0.60 20.77 -20.74
N THR A 243 -0.09 21.24 -21.87
CA THR A 243 -0.89 21.56 -23.07
C THR A 243 -1.54 20.32 -23.68
N VAL A 244 -0.84 19.17 -23.66
CA VAL A 244 -1.41 17.89 -24.13
C VAL A 244 -2.35 17.31 -23.10
N GLY A 245 -2.01 17.43 -21.82
CA GLY A 245 -2.80 16.97 -20.68
C GLY A 245 -2.01 16.12 -19.70
N LYS A 246 -2.41 16.20 -18.43
CA LYS A 246 -1.76 15.45 -17.35
C LYS A 246 -1.98 13.94 -17.53
N GLY A 247 -0.93 13.16 -17.30
CA GLY A 247 -1.00 11.71 -17.42
C GLY A 247 -1.05 11.17 -18.85
N LEU A 248 -0.74 11.99 -19.86
CA LEU A 248 -0.65 11.59 -21.27
C LEU A 248 0.83 11.63 -21.71
N PRO A 249 1.56 10.50 -21.63
CA PRO A 249 2.97 10.45 -21.98
C PRO A 249 3.17 10.53 -23.51
N MET A 250 4.13 11.34 -23.93
CA MET A 250 4.59 11.39 -25.31
C MET A 250 5.95 10.70 -25.40
N TRP A 251 6.04 9.71 -26.26
CA TRP A 251 7.28 8.98 -26.52
C TRP A 251 8.16 9.75 -27.49
N LEU A 252 9.38 10.05 -27.09
CA LEU A 252 10.38 10.70 -27.91
C LEU A 252 11.10 9.66 -28.80
N PRO A 253 11.89 10.06 -29.80
CA PRO A 253 12.47 9.12 -30.78
C PRO A 253 13.23 7.94 -30.17
N LYS A 254 14.06 8.18 -29.16
CA LYS A 254 14.79 7.09 -28.47
C LYS A 254 13.86 6.15 -27.70
N GLY A 255 12.87 6.71 -27.00
CA GLY A 255 11.87 5.92 -26.27
C GLY A 255 10.98 5.13 -27.22
N THR A 256 10.59 5.72 -28.35
CA THR A 256 9.84 5.04 -29.39
C THR A 256 10.64 3.85 -29.96
N ALA A 257 11.93 4.05 -30.25
CA ALA A 257 12.78 2.97 -30.73
C ALA A 257 12.90 1.82 -29.73
N LEU A 258 13.06 2.13 -28.44
CA LEU A 258 13.08 1.13 -27.36
C LEU A 258 11.75 0.36 -27.31
N ARG A 259 10.62 1.09 -27.31
CA ARG A 259 9.28 0.50 -27.28
C ARG A 259 9.04 -0.44 -28.46
N LEU A 260 9.38 -0.01 -29.68
CA LEU A 260 9.21 -0.83 -30.89
C LEU A 260 10.04 -2.12 -30.82
N ARG A 261 11.26 -2.07 -30.30
CA ARG A 261 12.09 -3.26 -30.12
C ARG A 261 11.51 -4.24 -29.10
N LEU A 262 10.94 -3.75 -28.00
CA LEU A 262 10.24 -4.59 -27.03
C LEU A 262 9.00 -5.24 -27.64
N GLN A 263 8.21 -4.48 -28.40
CA GLN A 263 7.04 -5.01 -29.11
C GLN A 263 7.42 -6.06 -30.16
N GLU A 264 8.48 -5.83 -30.92
CA GLU A 264 8.98 -6.82 -31.89
C GLU A 264 9.44 -8.13 -31.21
N PHE A 265 10.10 -8.03 -30.06
CA PHE A 265 10.48 -9.19 -29.26
C PHE A 265 9.25 -9.98 -28.79
N LEU A 266 8.25 -9.30 -28.26
CA LEU A 266 7.02 -9.93 -27.78
C LEU A 266 6.20 -10.55 -28.92
N ARG A 267 6.08 -9.89 -30.08
CA ARG A 267 5.43 -10.47 -31.27
C ARG A 267 6.05 -11.80 -31.67
N ARG A 268 7.37 -11.89 -31.65
CA ARG A 268 8.06 -13.16 -32.00
C ARG A 268 7.72 -14.27 -31.01
N ILE A 269 7.56 -13.93 -29.73
CA ILE A 269 7.13 -14.89 -28.71
C ILE A 269 5.67 -15.27 -28.92
N GLN A 270 4.78 -14.31 -29.06
CA GLN A 270 3.36 -14.55 -29.30
C GLN A 270 3.12 -15.44 -30.53
N THR A 271 3.82 -15.20 -31.63
CA THR A 271 3.74 -16.03 -32.84
C THR A 271 4.14 -17.50 -32.56
N ARG A 272 5.12 -17.76 -31.67
CA ARG A 272 5.53 -19.11 -31.30
C ARG A 272 4.48 -19.87 -30.49
N TYR A 273 3.61 -19.13 -29.81
CA TYR A 273 2.51 -19.68 -29.00
C TYR A 273 1.15 -19.54 -29.70
N ASP A 274 1.16 -19.38 -31.04
CA ASP A 274 -0.03 -19.31 -31.90
C ASP A 274 -1.01 -18.17 -31.55
N TYR A 275 -0.50 -17.07 -31.00
CA TYR A 275 -1.32 -15.86 -30.85
C TYR A 275 -1.47 -15.14 -32.18
N GLN A 276 -2.71 -14.77 -32.49
CA GLN A 276 -3.07 -13.99 -33.68
C GLN A 276 -3.14 -12.51 -33.28
N GLU A 277 -2.27 -11.70 -33.92
CA GLU A 277 -2.25 -10.26 -33.64
C GLU A 277 -3.47 -9.58 -34.29
N VAL A 278 -4.16 -8.75 -33.55
CA VAL A 278 -5.27 -7.92 -33.98
C VAL A 278 -5.03 -6.46 -33.62
N ILE A 279 -5.76 -5.55 -34.25
CA ILE A 279 -5.73 -4.11 -33.97
C ILE A 279 -7.17 -3.64 -33.87
N THR A 280 -7.51 -3.03 -32.72
CA THR A 280 -8.85 -2.52 -32.46
C THR A 280 -8.85 -0.99 -32.31
N PRO A 281 -9.96 -0.30 -32.62
CA PRO A 281 -10.02 1.15 -32.52
C PRO A 281 -9.90 1.62 -31.07
N PRO A 282 -9.35 2.84 -30.82
CA PRO A 282 -9.21 3.41 -29.48
C PRO A 282 -10.53 3.91 -28.88
N ILE A 283 -11.60 3.92 -29.66
CA ILE A 283 -12.95 4.32 -29.24
C ILE A 283 -13.94 3.21 -29.56
N GLY A 284 -15.05 3.16 -28.82
CA GLY A 284 -16.15 2.23 -29.07
C GLY A 284 -17.50 2.83 -28.67
N ASN A 285 -18.59 2.35 -29.30
CA ASN A 285 -19.93 2.77 -28.96
C ASN A 285 -20.26 2.38 -27.50
N LYS A 286 -21.01 3.22 -26.80
CA LYS A 286 -21.45 3.01 -25.41
C LYS A 286 -22.08 1.64 -25.18
N LEU A 287 -22.89 1.16 -26.15
CA LEU A 287 -23.56 -0.12 -26.04
C LEU A 287 -22.58 -1.30 -25.83
N LEU A 288 -21.41 -1.26 -26.48
CA LEU A 288 -20.36 -2.26 -26.29
C LEU A 288 -19.95 -2.39 -24.83
N TYR A 289 -19.75 -1.26 -24.16
CA TYR A 289 -19.28 -1.22 -22.75
C TYR A 289 -20.42 -1.48 -21.75
N VAL A 290 -21.66 -1.13 -22.10
CA VAL A 290 -22.85 -1.51 -21.31
C VAL A 290 -23.06 -3.03 -21.36
N THR A 291 -23.02 -3.62 -22.56
CA THR A 291 -23.22 -5.06 -22.77
C THR A 291 -22.15 -5.89 -22.04
N SER A 292 -20.90 -5.43 -22.05
CA SER A 292 -19.77 -6.11 -21.41
C SER A 292 -19.65 -5.81 -19.90
N GLY A 293 -20.51 -4.97 -19.33
CA GLY A 293 -20.48 -4.57 -17.90
C GLY A 293 -19.37 -3.57 -17.54
N HIS A 294 -18.52 -3.19 -18.47
CA HIS A 294 -17.41 -2.26 -18.21
C HIS A 294 -17.90 -0.86 -17.86
N TYR A 295 -19.00 -0.42 -18.43
CA TYR A 295 -19.57 0.90 -18.14
C TYR A 295 -19.96 1.04 -16.66
N ALA A 296 -20.59 0.04 -16.07
CA ALA A 296 -20.97 0.05 -14.66
C ALA A 296 -19.76 0.00 -13.73
N LYS A 297 -18.73 -0.78 -14.10
CA LYS A 297 -17.53 -0.99 -13.30
C LYS A 297 -16.56 0.21 -13.31
N TYR A 298 -16.36 0.82 -14.49
CA TYR A 298 -15.37 1.87 -14.71
C TYR A 298 -15.97 3.26 -14.90
N GLY A 299 -17.30 3.44 -14.74
CA GLY A 299 -17.98 4.69 -15.02
C GLY A 299 -17.42 5.93 -14.33
N LYS A 300 -16.82 5.77 -13.14
CA LYS A 300 -16.14 6.85 -12.42
C LYS A 300 -14.71 7.12 -12.93
N ASP A 301 -14.05 6.07 -13.43
CA ASP A 301 -12.64 6.09 -13.90
C ASP A 301 -12.56 6.10 -15.44
N ALA A 302 -13.67 6.30 -16.13
CA ALA A 302 -13.72 6.49 -17.56
C ALA A 302 -13.71 7.98 -17.91
N PHE A 303 -13.13 8.31 -19.07
CA PHE A 303 -13.35 9.63 -19.67
C PHE A 303 -14.83 9.82 -19.95
N GLN A 304 -15.31 11.07 -19.86
CA GLN A 304 -16.68 11.39 -20.20
C GLN A 304 -17.01 10.97 -21.64
N PRO A 305 -18.29 10.62 -21.93
CA PRO A 305 -18.70 10.21 -23.27
C PRO A 305 -18.37 11.27 -24.33
N ILE A 306 -17.96 10.78 -25.49
CA ILE A 306 -17.82 11.60 -26.70
C ILE A 306 -19.19 11.61 -27.38
N HIS A 307 -19.82 12.77 -27.42
CA HIS A 307 -21.09 12.97 -28.11
C HIS A 307 -20.84 13.28 -29.59
N THR A 308 -21.61 12.65 -30.47
CA THR A 308 -21.61 12.92 -31.91
C THR A 308 -22.72 13.90 -32.28
N PRO A 309 -22.75 14.42 -33.53
CA PRO A 309 -23.88 15.22 -33.99
C PRO A 309 -25.21 14.47 -34.04
N GLU A 310 -25.21 13.14 -34.00
CA GLU A 310 -26.40 12.31 -33.97
C GLU A 310 -26.93 12.22 -32.53
N GLU A 311 -28.22 12.55 -32.34
CA GLU A 311 -28.84 12.55 -31.01
C GLU A 311 -28.90 11.13 -30.43
N GLY A 312 -28.38 10.99 -29.21
CA GLY A 312 -28.34 9.71 -28.50
C GLY A 312 -27.18 8.81 -28.85
N GLU A 313 -26.29 9.19 -29.77
CA GLU A 313 -25.08 8.44 -30.09
C GLU A 313 -23.91 8.89 -29.21
N GLU A 314 -23.38 7.94 -28.42
CA GLU A 314 -22.26 8.18 -27.50
C GLU A 314 -21.15 7.16 -27.71
N TYR A 315 -19.92 7.65 -27.75
CA TYR A 315 -18.70 6.83 -27.80
C TYR A 315 -17.86 7.06 -26.54
N PHE A 316 -17.02 6.07 -26.23
CA PHE A 316 -16.07 6.12 -25.13
C PHE A 316 -14.66 5.84 -25.63
N LEU A 317 -13.68 6.48 -24.98
CA LEU A 317 -12.30 6.04 -25.06
C LEU A 317 -12.20 4.65 -24.45
N LYS A 318 -11.54 3.74 -25.14
CA LYS A 318 -11.40 2.33 -24.75
C LYS A 318 -10.68 2.20 -23.40
N PRO A 319 -11.33 1.74 -22.32
CA PRO A 319 -10.68 1.52 -21.01
C PRO A 319 -10.00 0.15 -20.90
N MET A 320 -10.43 -0.80 -21.73
CA MET A 320 -9.93 -2.18 -21.84
C MET A 320 -10.13 -2.73 -23.25
N ASN A 321 -9.34 -3.73 -23.63
CA ASN A 321 -9.41 -4.35 -24.96
C ASN A 321 -10.45 -5.48 -25.03
N CYS A 322 -10.83 -6.08 -23.89
CA CYS A 322 -11.70 -7.26 -23.82
C CYS A 322 -12.97 -7.17 -24.67
N PRO A 323 -13.78 -6.09 -24.63
CA PRO A 323 -15.02 -6.03 -25.40
C PRO A 323 -14.80 -6.12 -26.90
N HIS A 324 -13.74 -5.49 -27.42
CA HIS A 324 -13.39 -5.53 -28.83
C HIS A 324 -12.94 -6.92 -29.26
N HIS A 325 -12.13 -7.61 -28.46
CA HIS A 325 -11.71 -8.97 -28.75
C HIS A 325 -12.90 -9.95 -28.75
N CYS A 326 -13.89 -9.75 -27.87
CA CYS A 326 -15.13 -10.54 -27.88
C CYS A 326 -15.95 -10.30 -29.17
N GLU A 327 -16.00 -9.08 -29.68
CA GLU A 327 -16.67 -8.80 -30.97
C GLU A 327 -15.93 -9.43 -32.16
N ILE A 328 -14.57 -9.44 -32.14
CA ILE A 328 -13.79 -10.17 -33.14
C ILE A 328 -14.11 -11.66 -33.07
N TYR A 329 -14.14 -12.24 -31.87
CA TYR A 329 -14.48 -13.65 -31.69
C TYR A 329 -15.87 -13.98 -32.24
N LYS A 330 -16.87 -13.15 -31.97
CA LYS A 330 -18.25 -13.30 -32.36
C LYS A 330 -18.48 -13.16 -33.87
N ASN A 331 -17.60 -12.47 -34.60
CA ASN A 331 -17.77 -12.12 -36.03
C ASN A 331 -17.87 -13.33 -36.97
N PHE A 332 -17.31 -14.49 -36.58
CA PHE A 332 -17.34 -15.70 -37.42
C PHE A 332 -17.99 -16.86 -36.63
N PRO A 333 -18.82 -17.69 -37.33
CA PRO A 333 -19.30 -18.96 -36.77
C PRO A 333 -18.09 -19.84 -36.42
N ARG A 334 -18.06 -20.37 -35.22
CA ARG A 334 -16.95 -21.20 -34.73
C ARG A 334 -17.44 -22.54 -34.20
N SER A 335 -16.66 -23.57 -34.43
CA SER A 335 -16.84 -24.88 -33.83
C SER A 335 -16.01 -25.00 -32.58
N TYR A 336 -16.37 -25.91 -31.67
CA TYR A 336 -15.54 -26.28 -30.52
C TYR A 336 -14.16 -26.81 -30.93
N LYS A 337 -13.99 -27.23 -32.19
CA LYS A 337 -12.71 -27.68 -32.76
C LYS A 337 -11.77 -26.54 -33.13
N ASP A 338 -12.29 -25.32 -33.21
CA ASP A 338 -11.50 -24.11 -33.51
C ASP A 338 -10.86 -23.51 -32.23
N LEU A 339 -11.11 -24.15 -31.08
CA LEU A 339 -10.60 -23.73 -29.79
C LEU A 339 -9.42 -24.60 -29.35
N PRO A 340 -8.40 -24.05 -28.70
CA PRO A 340 -8.31 -22.65 -28.21
C PRO A 340 -8.01 -21.65 -29.33
N LEU A 341 -8.59 -20.47 -29.24
CA LEU A 341 -8.23 -19.32 -30.06
C LEU A 341 -7.55 -18.27 -29.20
N ARG A 342 -6.35 -17.84 -29.59
CA ARG A 342 -5.54 -16.86 -28.88
C ARG A 342 -5.44 -15.59 -29.71
N ILE A 343 -5.93 -14.46 -29.20
CA ILE A 343 -5.90 -13.16 -29.86
C ILE A 343 -5.07 -12.22 -29.00
N ALA A 344 -4.10 -11.51 -29.59
CA ALA A 344 -3.24 -10.55 -28.91
C ALA A 344 -3.24 -9.19 -29.59
N GLU A 345 -3.03 -8.14 -28.82
CA GLU A 345 -2.99 -6.76 -29.28
C GLU A 345 -2.01 -5.94 -28.45
N PHE A 346 -1.23 -5.07 -29.09
CA PHE A 346 -0.63 -3.92 -28.40
C PHE A 346 -1.67 -2.79 -28.33
N GLY A 347 -2.65 -2.98 -27.45
CA GLY A 347 -3.83 -2.13 -27.35
C GLY A 347 -3.60 -0.89 -26.50
N THR A 348 -3.91 0.29 -27.06
CA THR A 348 -3.90 1.54 -26.27
C THR A 348 -5.23 1.72 -25.56
N VAL A 349 -5.17 1.89 -24.26
CA VAL A 349 -6.32 2.11 -23.40
C VAL A 349 -6.22 3.44 -22.64
N CYS A 350 -7.37 4.00 -22.30
CA CYS A 350 -7.47 5.29 -21.62
C CYS A 350 -8.33 5.17 -20.36
N ARG A 351 -7.81 5.69 -19.23
CA ARG A 351 -8.52 5.71 -17.94
C ARG A 351 -8.40 7.10 -17.33
N TYR A 352 -9.49 7.61 -16.78
CA TYR A 352 -9.49 8.91 -16.13
C TYR A 352 -8.99 8.77 -14.68
N GLU A 353 -7.68 8.58 -14.53
CA GLU A 353 -7.04 8.57 -13.23
C GLU A 353 -7.06 9.98 -12.61
N GLN A 354 -7.29 10.06 -11.29
CA GLN A 354 -7.32 11.34 -10.60
C GLN A 354 -5.95 12.02 -10.63
N SER A 355 -5.94 13.36 -10.72
CA SER A 355 -4.69 14.11 -10.90
C SER A 355 -3.67 13.88 -9.79
N GLY A 356 -4.11 13.68 -8.55
CA GLY A 356 -3.25 13.40 -7.39
C GLY A 356 -2.60 12.01 -7.38
N GLU A 357 -3.10 11.09 -8.20
CA GLU A 357 -2.62 9.71 -8.28
C GLU A 357 -1.62 9.49 -9.42
N LEU A 358 -1.49 10.45 -10.34
CA LEU A 358 -0.60 10.32 -11.50
C LEU A 358 0.86 10.27 -11.08
N HIS A 359 1.59 9.26 -11.57
CA HIS A 359 2.99 9.05 -11.19
C HIS A 359 3.84 8.50 -12.35
N GLY A 360 4.62 9.38 -12.97
CA GLY A 360 5.50 9.03 -14.07
C GLY A 360 4.81 8.19 -15.15
N LEU A 361 5.40 7.06 -15.55
CA LEU A 361 4.79 6.07 -16.45
C LEU A 361 4.03 4.96 -15.70
N THR A 362 4.08 4.91 -14.37
CA THR A 362 3.46 3.84 -13.59
C THR A 362 1.95 4.06 -13.40
N ARG A 363 1.50 5.33 -13.36
CA ARG A 363 0.09 5.67 -13.31
C ARG A 363 -0.21 6.84 -14.24
N VAL A 364 -0.83 6.52 -15.36
CA VAL A 364 -1.06 7.42 -16.48
C VAL A 364 -2.50 7.31 -16.98
N ARG A 365 -2.95 8.29 -17.77
CA ARG A 365 -4.30 8.29 -18.37
C ARG A 365 -4.39 7.60 -19.71
N SER A 366 -3.24 7.36 -20.39
CA SER A 366 -3.17 6.61 -21.64
C SER A 366 -1.92 5.75 -21.66
N PHE A 367 -2.07 4.47 -21.94
CA PHE A 367 -0.97 3.51 -22.01
C PHE A 367 -1.30 2.37 -22.97
N THR A 368 -0.26 1.71 -23.45
CA THR A 368 -0.40 0.56 -24.34
C THR A 368 -0.09 -0.71 -23.57
N GLN A 369 -0.99 -1.67 -23.63
CA GLN A 369 -0.84 -2.99 -23.04
C GLN A 369 -0.42 -3.99 -24.12
N ASP A 370 0.46 -4.91 -23.77
CA ASP A 370 0.58 -6.21 -24.40
C ASP A 370 -0.53 -7.09 -23.80
N ASP A 371 -1.66 -7.14 -24.47
CA ASP A 371 -2.89 -7.73 -23.96
C ASP A 371 -3.36 -8.87 -24.87
N ALA A 372 -3.83 -9.96 -24.25
CA ALA A 372 -4.29 -11.12 -24.99
C ALA A 372 -5.54 -11.72 -24.34
N HIS A 373 -6.37 -12.35 -25.17
CA HIS A 373 -7.55 -13.10 -24.75
C HIS A 373 -7.53 -14.49 -25.36
N ILE A 374 -7.66 -15.49 -24.52
CA ILE A 374 -7.72 -16.89 -24.89
C ILE A 374 -9.17 -17.34 -24.78
N PHE A 375 -9.75 -17.74 -25.92
CA PHE A 375 -11.06 -18.35 -25.98
C PHE A 375 -10.88 -19.86 -26.01
N CYS A 376 -11.27 -20.54 -24.94
CA CYS A 376 -11.06 -21.98 -24.80
C CYS A 376 -12.26 -22.67 -24.15
N ARG A 377 -12.31 -24.01 -24.24
CA ARG A 377 -13.29 -24.82 -23.51
C ARG A 377 -12.85 -25.00 -22.05
N PRO A 378 -13.78 -25.32 -21.14
CA PRO A 378 -13.45 -25.54 -19.73
C PRO A 378 -12.36 -26.59 -19.49
N ASP A 379 -12.33 -27.65 -20.32
CA ASP A 379 -11.33 -28.73 -20.25
C ASP A 379 -9.94 -28.30 -20.71
N GLN A 380 -9.82 -27.20 -21.47
CA GLN A 380 -8.57 -26.65 -21.99
C GLN A 380 -7.93 -25.62 -21.06
N VAL A 381 -8.68 -25.09 -20.09
CA VAL A 381 -8.22 -23.99 -19.21
C VAL A 381 -6.88 -24.30 -18.54
N LYS A 382 -6.73 -25.53 -18.03
CA LYS A 382 -5.51 -25.95 -17.32
C LYS A 382 -4.27 -25.96 -18.23
N ASP A 383 -4.45 -26.33 -19.48
CA ASP A 383 -3.33 -26.41 -20.44
C ASP A 383 -2.98 -25.04 -21.04
N GLU A 384 -3.93 -24.10 -21.00
CA GLU A 384 -3.71 -22.72 -21.47
C GLU A 384 -3.09 -21.82 -20.40
N PHE A 385 -3.16 -22.20 -19.11
CA PHE A 385 -2.49 -21.52 -18.00
C PHE A 385 -1.09 -22.09 -17.74
#